data_a3729e1a83be733167fea030b668c592
#
_entry.id   a3729e1a83be733167fea030b668c592
#
_cell.length_a   1.000
_cell.length_b   1.000
_cell.length_c   1.000
_cell.angle_alpha   90.00
_cell.angle_beta   90.00
_cell.angle_gamma   90.00
#
_symmetry.space_group_name_H-M   'P 1'
#
loop_
_entity.id
_entity.type
_entity.pdbx_description
1 polymer ?
#
loop_
_entity_poly.entity_id
_entity_poly.type
_entity_poly.pdbx_seq_one_letter_code
_entity_poly.pdbx_strand_id
1 'polypeptide(L)'
;MRKASELIALGTLFAAALVPAKAQSSIEFDHVWIMVSPNAPERATLQRAGLEVSPDVNRHDGQGTASITVEFENAFLELMWPDSTVAVKPGLERAAEKFRHRMLWRSSGWCPIGIGLRRMTASDDPLPFPSWSVTAPWLPEGSAIEMLTPREDTASPSLFISPRALSDKSEQAARSLRFHHPLGVHRITAIRLISPKTYRPIESLSYLHRMHILGLQEGKEWAVELTFDDAQKGKSKDLRPDLPLTIRY
;
A
#
# COMPACT_ATOMS: atom_id res chain seq x y z
N MET A 1 -78.16 -18.93 22.85
CA MET A 1 -77.11 -19.58 22.03
C MET A 1 -76.15 -18.50 21.55
N ARG A 2 -74.99 -18.34 22.19
CA ARG A 2 -73.96 -17.37 21.78
C ARG A 2 -72.81 -18.16 21.15
N LYS A 3 -72.49 -17.85 19.87
CA LYS A 3 -71.35 -18.43 19.16
C LYS A 3 -70.10 -17.66 19.56
N ALA A 4 -69.10 -18.37 20.08
CA ALA A 4 -67.75 -17.87 20.30
C ALA A 4 -66.97 -17.91 18.96
N SER A 5 -66.41 -16.79 18.57
CA SER A 5 -65.48 -16.71 17.44
C SER A 5 -64.06 -16.76 17.97
N GLU A 6 -63.35 -17.81 17.59
CA GLU A 6 -61.89 -17.97 17.89
C GLU A 6 -61.08 -17.12 16.86
N LEU A 7 -60.33 -16.18 17.37
CA LEU A 7 -59.30 -15.46 16.59
C LEU A 7 -57.99 -16.29 16.63
N ILE A 8 -57.57 -16.80 15.48
CA ILE A 8 -56.25 -17.41 15.29
C ILE A 8 -55.29 -16.27 14.96
N ALA A 9 -54.40 -15.98 15.91
CA ALA A 9 -53.30 -15.04 15.68
C ALA A 9 -52.15 -15.79 14.98
N LEU A 10 -51.89 -15.44 13.72
CA LEU A 10 -50.77 -15.95 12.92
C LEU A 10 -49.52 -15.13 13.28
N GLY A 11 -48.67 -15.70 14.12
CA GLY A 11 -47.38 -15.11 14.49
C GLY A 11 -46.37 -15.30 13.35
N THR A 12 -46.01 -14.23 12.65
CA THR A 12 -44.95 -14.23 11.67
C THR A 12 -43.58 -14.21 12.38
N LEU A 13 -42.87 -15.34 12.39
CA LEU A 13 -41.47 -15.41 12.83
C LEU A 13 -40.59 -14.69 11.78
N PHE A 14 -40.06 -13.53 12.13
CA PHE A 14 -38.96 -12.91 11.39
C PHE A 14 -37.66 -13.64 11.73
N ALA A 15 -37.19 -14.48 10.84
CA ALA A 15 -35.85 -15.04 10.91
C ALA A 15 -34.85 -13.91 10.53
N ALA A 16 -34.24 -13.30 11.53
CA ALA A 16 -33.11 -12.40 11.32
C ALA A 16 -31.95 -13.21 10.74
N ALA A 17 -31.65 -13.03 9.46
CA ALA A 17 -30.46 -13.59 8.85
C ALA A 17 -29.24 -12.95 9.55
N LEU A 18 -28.47 -13.75 10.31
CA LEU A 18 -27.18 -13.40 10.83
C LEU A 18 -26.24 -13.18 9.63
N VAL A 19 -26.03 -11.92 9.24
CA VAL A 19 -24.96 -11.57 8.31
C VAL A 19 -23.64 -11.91 9.04
N PRO A 20 -22.82 -12.83 8.51
CA PRO A 20 -21.57 -13.17 9.16
C PRO A 20 -20.73 -11.89 9.31
N ALA A 21 -20.31 -11.58 10.52
CA ALA A 21 -19.39 -10.49 10.78
C ALA A 21 -18.15 -10.71 9.90
N LYS A 22 -17.85 -9.75 9.02
CA LYS A 22 -16.68 -9.79 8.14
C LYS A 22 -15.47 -9.93 9.06
N ALA A 23 -14.72 -11.03 8.97
CA ALA A 23 -13.51 -11.20 9.75
C ALA A 23 -12.61 -9.99 9.51
N GLN A 24 -12.39 -9.21 10.56
CA GLN A 24 -11.56 -8.01 10.47
C GLN A 24 -10.12 -8.46 10.26
N SER A 25 -9.49 -8.02 9.17
CA SER A 25 -8.10 -8.34 8.90
C SER A 25 -7.21 -7.84 10.04
N SER A 26 -6.21 -8.64 10.44
CA SER A 26 -5.20 -8.23 11.42
C SER A 26 -4.19 -7.21 10.84
N ILE A 27 -4.25 -6.97 9.54
CA ILE A 27 -3.39 -6.04 8.81
C ILE A 27 -4.21 -5.09 7.93
N GLU A 28 -3.70 -3.90 7.71
CA GLU A 28 -4.28 -2.91 6.80
C GLU A 28 -3.21 -2.24 5.94
N PHE A 29 -3.63 -1.49 4.94
CA PHE A 29 -2.76 -0.67 4.10
C PHE A 29 -2.10 0.44 4.92
N ASP A 30 -0.78 0.62 4.70
CA ASP A 30 0.04 1.62 5.36
C ASP A 30 0.55 2.67 4.36
N HIS A 31 1.25 2.22 3.32
CA HIS A 31 1.75 3.09 2.26
C HIS A 31 2.01 2.33 0.97
N VAL A 32 2.23 3.07 -0.08
CA VAL A 32 2.74 2.55 -1.35
C VAL A 32 3.99 3.32 -1.73
N TRP A 33 5.04 2.61 -2.15
CA TRP A 33 6.16 3.26 -2.81
C TRP A 33 6.22 2.92 -4.29
N ILE A 34 6.72 3.88 -5.06
CA ILE A 34 6.97 3.75 -6.50
C ILE A 34 8.46 4.02 -6.72
N MET A 35 9.13 3.09 -7.40
CA MET A 35 10.53 3.27 -7.79
C MET A 35 10.61 4.26 -8.95
N VAL A 36 11.41 5.32 -8.77
CA VAL A 36 11.54 6.45 -9.69
C VAL A 36 12.99 6.71 -10.05
N SER A 37 13.21 7.70 -10.91
CA SER A 37 14.56 8.17 -11.30
C SER A 37 15.29 8.78 -10.11
N PRO A 38 16.63 8.79 -10.08
CA PRO A 38 17.41 9.40 -9.00
C PRO A 38 17.01 10.85 -8.74
N ASN A 39 16.89 11.18 -7.45
CA ASN A 39 16.40 12.48 -6.94
C ASN A 39 14.93 12.80 -7.28
N ALA A 40 14.16 11.81 -7.72
CA ALA A 40 12.72 11.88 -7.97
C ALA A 40 12.29 13.12 -8.78
N PRO A 41 12.75 13.33 -10.02
CA PRO A 41 12.25 14.40 -10.88
C PRO A 41 10.73 14.26 -11.12
N GLU A 42 10.17 13.07 -10.97
CA GLU A 42 8.74 12.74 -11.07
C GLU A 42 7.90 13.43 -9.98
N ARG A 43 8.53 14.02 -8.94
CA ARG A 43 7.82 14.89 -7.97
C ARG A 43 7.04 16.01 -8.65
N ALA A 44 7.59 16.58 -9.74
CA ALA A 44 6.93 17.63 -10.49
C ALA A 44 5.58 17.19 -11.07
N THR A 45 5.43 15.91 -11.41
CA THR A 45 4.17 15.35 -11.91
C THR A 45 3.13 15.28 -10.80
N LEU A 46 3.51 14.87 -9.57
CA LEU A 46 2.63 14.90 -8.41
C LEU A 46 2.19 16.33 -8.05
N GLN A 47 3.13 17.29 -8.08
CA GLN A 47 2.83 18.70 -7.82
C GLN A 47 1.87 19.29 -8.86
N ARG A 48 2.07 19.02 -10.15
CA ARG A 48 1.11 19.40 -11.21
C ARG A 48 -0.25 18.73 -11.05
N ALA A 49 -0.29 17.54 -10.46
CA ALA A 49 -1.55 16.87 -10.14
C ALA A 49 -2.28 17.50 -8.94
N GLY A 50 -1.62 18.39 -8.20
CA GLY A 50 -2.18 19.08 -7.01
C GLY A 50 -1.92 18.31 -5.72
N LEU A 51 -0.86 17.49 -5.67
CA LEU A 51 -0.37 16.85 -4.46
C LEU A 51 0.86 17.60 -3.94
N GLU A 52 0.87 17.93 -2.67
CA GLU A 52 2.03 18.52 -2.01
C GLU A 52 3.01 17.40 -1.65
N VAL A 53 4.26 17.56 -2.05
CA VAL A 53 5.34 16.59 -1.85
C VAL A 53 6.26 17.12 -0.76
N SER A 54 6.62 16.29 0.21
CA SER A 54 7.58 16.64 1.27
C SER A 54 8.87 17.20 0.67
N PRO A 55 9.41 18.30 1.24
CA PRO A 55 10.72 18.78 0.86
C PRO A 55 11.85 17.90 1.41
N ASP A 56 11.57 17.11 2.44
CA ASP A 56 12.55 16.29 3.14
C ASP A 56 12.87 15.03 2.34
N VAL A 57 14.17 14.69 2.30
CA VAL A 57 14.67 13.46 1.70
C VAL A 57 14.99 12.47 2.82
N ASN A 58 14.30 11.35 2.83
CA ASN A 58 14.60 10.23 3.72
C ASN A 58 15.73 9.38 3.10
N ARG A 59 16.79 9.12 3.85
CA ARG A 59 17.87 8.22 3.43
C ARG A 59 17.79 6.92 4.19
N HIS A 60 17.80 5.81 3.44
CA HIS A 60 17.73 4.47 4.02
C HIS A 60 19.14 3.91 4.15
N ASP A 61 19.85 4.34 5.20
CA ASP A 61 21.23 3.95 5.46
C ASP A 61 21.40 2.44 5.48
N GLY A 62 22.41 1.96 4.75
CA GLY A 62 22.66 0.54 4.56
C GLY A 62 21.82 -0.14 3.48
N GLN A 63 20.76 0.49 2.98
CA GLN A 63 19.92 -0.04 1.91
C GLN A 63 20.32 0.49 0.52
N GLY A 64 20.99 1.64 0.45
CA GLY A 64 21.39 2.26 -0.81
C GLY A 64 20.24 2.93 -1.56
N THR A 65 19.23 3.43 -0.83
CA THR A 65 18.08 4.14 -1.40
C THR A 65 17.78 5.41 -0.64
N ALA A 66 17.08 6.31 -1.30
CA ALA A 66 16.48 7.48 -0.69
C ALA A 66 15.04 7.65 -1.20
N SER A 67 14.26 8.47 -0.52
CA SER A 67 12.87 8.73 -0.87
C SER A 67 12.38 10.11 -0.47
N ILE A 68 11.24 10.49 -1.04
CA ILE A 68 10.39 11.60 -0.62
C ILE A 68 8.97 11.11 -0.49
N THR A 69 8.17 11.77 0.34
CA THR A 69 6.80 11.33 0.65
C THR A 69 5.75 12.36 0.30
N VAL A 70 4.53 11.87 0.10
CA VAL A 70 3.28 12.63 0.06
C VAL A 70 2.40 12.07 1.16
N GLU A 71 2.13 12.87 2.18
CA GLU A 71 1.50 12.43 3.42
C GLU A 71 -0.01 12.65 3.38
N PHE A 72 -0.78 11.62 3.73
CA PHE A 72 -2.24 11.67 3.90
C PHE A 72 -2.61 11.27 5.33
N GLU A 73 -3.83 11.54 5.76
CA GLU A 73 -4.27 11.30 7.15
C GLU A 73 -4.08 9.85 7.62
N ASN A 74 -4.19 8.87 6.73
CA ASN A 74 -4.16 7.45 7.10
C ASN A 74 -3.04 6.65 6.45
N ALA A 75 -2.30 7.24 5.50
CA ALA A 75 -1.33 6.54 4.69
C ALA A 75 -0.38 7.55 4.00
N PHE A 76 0.61 7.08 3.27
CA PHE A 76 1.44 7.95 2.42
C PHE A 76 1.80 7.29 1.09
N LEU A 77 2.14 8.12 0.12
CA LEU A 77 2.80 7.72 -1.13
C LEU A 77 4.27 8.08 -1.03
N GLU A 78 5.15 7.16 -1.39
CA GLU A 78 6.58 7.35 -1.38
C GLU A 78 7.15 7.24 -2.80
N LEU A 79 7.94 8.21 -3.23
CA LEU A 79 8.79 8.09 -4.41
C LEU A 79 10.19 7.70 -3.96
N MET A 80 10.62 6.48 -4.28
CA MET A 80 11.88 5.91 -3.84
C MET A 80 12.84 5.72 -5.02
N TRP A 81 14.14 5.96 -4.80
CA TRP A 81 15.17 5.74 -5.83
C TRP A 81 16.43 5.13 -5.23
N PRO A 82 17.21 4.37 -6.03
CA PRO A 82 18.57 4.01 -5.68
C PRO A 82 19.43 5.27 -5.55
N ASP A 83 20.08 5.45 -4.40
CA ASP A 83 20.92 6.62 -4.13
C ASP A 83 22.37 6.15 -3.92
N SER A 84 23.25 6.53 -4.85
CA SER A 84 24.67 6.17 -4.79
C SER A 84 25.45 6.86 -3.66
N THR A 85 24.87 7.87 -3.02
CA THR A 85 25.46 8.56 -1.86
C THR A 85 25.12 7.84 -0.55
N VAL A 86 24.16 6.91 -0.57
CA VAL A 86 23.78 6.09 0.58
C VAL A 86 24.51 4.76 0.49
N ALA A 87 25.30 4.44 1.50
CA ALA A 87 26.07 3.20 1.54
C ALA A 87 25.14 1.98 1.60
N VAL A 88 25.57 0.89 0.95
CA VAL A 88 24.92 -0.42 1.07
C VAL A 88 25.67 -1.23 2.14
N LYS A 89 24.94 -1.71 3.15
CA LYS A 89 25.52 -2.56 4.21
C LYS A 89 25.84 -3.95 3.64
N PRO A 90 26.95 -4.59 4.07
CA PRO A 90 27.21 -5.98 3.75
C PRO A 90 26.01 -6.88 4.04
N GLY A 91 25.65 -7.71 3.05
CA GLY A 91 24.47 -8.59 3.09
C GLY A 91 23.19 -7.99 2.51
N LEU A 92 23.16 -6.68 2.19
CA LEU A 92 22.01 -6.02 1.52
C LEU A 92 22.27 -5.72 0.03
N GLU A 93 23.39 -6.14 -0.54
CA GLU A 93 23.80 -5.87 -1.93
C GLU A 93 22.75 -6.39 -2.92
N ARG A 94 22.21 -7.57 -2.68
CA ARG A 94 21.15 -8.16 -3.52
C ARG A 94 19.85 -7.36 -3.45
N ALA A 95 19.51 -6.82 -2.29
CA ALA A 95 18.35 -5.95 -2.15
C ALA A 95 18.56 -4.64 -2.91
N ALA A 96 19.72 -4.01 -2.79
CA ALA A 96 20.08 -2.80 -3.52
C ALA A 96 20.07 -3.02 -5.04
N GLU A 97 20.51 -4.17 -5.52
CA GLU A 97 20.44 -4.56 -6.92
C GLU A 97 18.98 -4.68 -7.40
N LYS A 98 18.10 -5.31 -6.61
CA LYS A 98 16.67 -5.39 -6.91
C LYS A 98 16.03 -4.00 -7.06
N PHE A 99 16.39 -3.04 -6.24
CA PHE A 99 15.88 -1.67 -6.37
C PHE A 99 16.34 -1.02 -7.67
N ARG A 100 17.59 -1.23 -8.10
CA ARG A 100 18.08 -0.73 -9.41
C ARG A 100 17.30 -1.35 -10.57
N HIS A 101 17.00 -2.65 -10.54
CA HIS A 101 16.18 -3.29 -11.57
C HIS A 101 14.74 -2.79 -11.57
N ARG A 102 14.15 -2.51 -10.41
CA ARG A 102 12.81 -1.92 -10.30
C ARG A 102 12.76 -0.48 -10.83
N MET A 103 13.83 0.30 -10.68
CA MET A 103 13.94 1.63 -11.29
C MET A 103 13.88 1.54 -12.82
N LEU A 104 14.45 0.49 -13.39
CA LEU A 104 14.44 0.23 -14.84
C LEU A 104 13.23 -0.62 -15.28
N TRP A 105 12.11 -0.55 -14.59
CA TRP A 105 10.95 -1.43 -14.76
C TRP A 105 10.42 -1.50 -16.17
N ARG A 106 10.48 -0.41 -16.95
CA ARG A 106 10.02 -0.38 -18.33
C ARG A 106 10.83 -1.30 -19.25
N SER A 107 12.09 -1.53 -18.94
CA SER A 107 12.98 -2.42 -19.71
C SER A 107 13.20 -3.77 -19.03
N SER A 108 13.20 -3.81 -17.69
CA SER A 108 13.41 -5.05 -16.93
C SER A 108 12.15 -5.90 -16.83
N GLY A 109 10.95 -5.28 -16.95
CA GLY A 109 9.66 -5.92 -16.68
C GLY A 109 9.36 -6.14 -15.20
N TRP A 110 10.24 -5.73 -14.28
CA TRP A 110 10.02 -5.85 -12.84
C TRP A 110 8.96 -4.88 -12.35
N CYS A 111 8.20 -5.27 -11.33
CA CYS A 111 7.23 -4.36 -10.73
C CYS A 111 7.93 -3.20 -10.02
N PRO A 112 7.66 -1.93 -10.37
CA PRO A 112 8.27 -0.78 -9.71
C PRO A 112 7.56 -0.39 -8.40
N ILE A 113 6.61 -1.19 -7.92
CA ILE A 113 5.70 -0.84 -6.83
C ILE A 113 5.98 -1.72 -5.62
N GLY A 114 6.01 -1.12 -4.44
CA GLY A 114 5.91 -1.81 -3.16
C GLY A 114 4.70 -1.37 -2.38
N ILE A 115 4.13 -2.28 -1.62
CA ILE A 115 2.95 -2.04 -0.80
C ILE A 115 3.29 -2.38 0.64
N GLY A 116 3.36 -1.37 1.47
CA GLY A 116 3.53 -1.45 2.90
C GLY A 116 2.18 -1.65 3.60
N LEU A 117 2.18 -2.54 4.55
CA LEU A 117 1.06 -2.84 5.43
C LEU A 117 1.46 -2.54 6.87
N ARG A 118 0.48 -2.42 7.75
CA ARG A 118 0.71 -2.36 9.20
C ARG A 118 -0.23 -3.32 9.93
N ARG A 119 0.20 -3.76 11.11
CA ARG A 119 -0.64 -4.59 11.97
C ARG A 119 -1.63 -3.74 12.75
N MET A 120 -2.90 -4.17 12.76
CA MET A 120 -4.01 -3.50 13.44
C MET A 120 -4.01 -3.74 14.95
N THR A 121 -3.45 -4.87 15.39
CA THR A 121 -3.44 -5.30 16.79
C THR A 121 -2.01 -5.49 17.28
N ALA A 122 -1.83 -5.58 18.61
CA ALA A 122 -0.54 -5.92 19.20
C ALA A 122 -0.10 -7.38 18.94
N SER A 123 -0.98 -8.23 18.43
CA SER A 123 -0.66 -9.60 18.08
C SER A 123 0.26 -9.66 16.87
N ASP A 124 1.28 -10.51 16.97
CA ASP A 124 2.17 -10.88 15.88
C ASP A 124 1.77 -12.23 15.27
N ASP A 125 0.47 -12.55 15.30
CA ASP A 125 -0.05 -13.78 14.72
C ASP A 125 0.46 -13.97 13.30
N PRO A 126 0.95 -15.20 12.98
CA PRO A 126 1.49 -15.48 11.67
C PRO A 126 0.40 -15.34 10.59
N LEU A 127 0.79 -14.80 9.45
CA LEU A 127 -0.06 -14.81 8.27
C LEU A 127 -0.11 -16.23 7.65
N PRO A 128 -1.15 -16.56 6.88
CA PRO A 128 -1.33 -17.91 6.33
C PRO A 128 -0.42 -18.20 5.12
N PHE A 129 0.73 -17.56 5.03
CA PHE A 129 1.75 -17.74 4.00
C PHE A 129 3.15 -17.39 4.57
N PRO A 130 4.23 -17.88 3.95
CA PRO A 130 5.58 -17.63 4.42
C PRO A 130 5.94 -16.14 4.39
N SER A 131 6.65 -15.68 5.43
CA SER A 131 7.27 -14.38 5.51
C SER A 131 8.72 -14.48 5.95
N TRP A 132 9.48 -13.39 5.84
CA TRP A 132 10.87 -13.33 6.30
C TRP A 132 11.23 -11.91 6.70
N SER A 133 12.15 -11.77 7.65
CA SER A 133 12.52 -10.48 8.21
C SER A 133 13.72 -9.86 7.52
N VAL A 134 13.69 -8.52 7.43
CA VAL A 134 14.81 -7.68 6.99
C VAL A 134 15.11 -6.66 8.06
N THR A 135 16.36 -6.57 8.46
CA THR A 135 16.87 -5.50 9.32
C THR A 135 17.77 -4.57 8.52
N ALA A 136 17.73 -3.28 8.81
CA ALA A 136 18.59 -2.28 8.19
C ALA A 136 19.00 -1.22 9.23
N PRO A 137 20.15 -0.54 9.08
CA PRO A 137 20.62 0.44 10.04
C PRO A 137 19.69 1.64 10.28
N TRP A 138 18.86 1.98 9.28
CA TRP A 138 17.89 3.08 9.38
C TRP A 138 16.60 2.71 10.15
N LEU A 139 16.40 1.42 10.42
CA LEU A 139 15.25 0.98 11.23
C LEU A 139 15.52 1.25 12.72
N PRO A 140 14.48 1.54 13.51
CA PRO A 140 14.59 1.60 14.96
C PRO A 140 15.21 0.31 15.53
N GLU A 141 16.01 0.46 16.57
CA GLU A 141 16.68 -0.68 17.23
C GLU A 141 15.68 -1.78 17.59
N GLY A 142 16.05 -3.02 17.32
CA GLY A 142 15.18 -4.19 17.56
C GLY A 142 14.03 -4.35 16.57
N SER A 143 13.88 -3.44 15.60
CA SER A 143 12.82 -3.52 14.59
C SER A 143 13.25 -4.26 13.34
N ALA A 144 12.29 -4.87 12.65
CA ALA A 144 12.47 -5.50 11.35
C ALA A 144 11.25 -5.28 10.46
N ILE A 145 11.49 -5.22 9.16
CA ILE A 145 10.42 -5.29 8.16
C ILE A 145 10.10 -6.76 7.91
N GLU A 146 8.84 -7.13 7.99
CA GLU A 146 8.36 -8.47 7.64
C GLU A 146 8.01 -8.51 6.15
N MET A 147 8.82 -9.18 5.35
CA MET A 147 8.63 -9.30 3.90
C MET A 147 7.66 -10.43 3.57
N LEU A 148 6.67 -10.14 2.74
CA LEU A 148 5.63 -11.07 2.30
C LEU A 148 5.82 -11.54 0.86
N THR A 149 6.71 -10.88 0.10
CA THR A 149 7.16 -11.33 -1.22
C THR A 149 8.28 -12.33 -1.04
N PRO A 150 8.24 -13.50 -1.70
CA PRO A 150 9.30 -14.50 -1.63
C PRO A 150 10.67 -13.90 -1.98
N ARG A 151 11.74 -14.38 -1.31
CA ARG A 151 13.10 -13.83 -1.51
C ARG A 151 13.59 -13.89 -2.96
N GLU A 152 13.20 -14.94 -3.67
CA GLU A 152 13.65 -15.18 -5.03
C GLU A 152 12.76 -14.53 -6.08
N ASP A 153 11.59 -14.04 -5.68
CA ASP A 153 10.66 -13.37 -6.58
C ASP A 153 11.22 -12.00 -7.00
N THR A 154 11.28 -11.78 -8.29
CA THR A 154 11.77 -10.54 -8.91
C THR A 154 10.69 -9.80 -9.67
N ALA A 155 9.64 -10.48 -10.08
CA ALA A 155 8.56 -9.91 -10.90
C ALA A 155 7.47 -9.24 -10.08
N SER A 156 7.16 -9.77 -8.90
CA SER A 156 6.06 -9.31 -8.06
C SER A 156 6.33 -7.95 -7.40
N PRO A 157 5.28 -7.24 -6.97
CA PRO A 157 5.44 -6.08 -6.10
C PRO A 157 6.17 -6.48 -4.80
N SER A 158 6.87 -5.53 -4.21
CA SER A 158 7.41 -5.71 -2.87
C SER A 158 6.28 -5.59 -1.85
N LEU A 159 5.88 -6.68 -1.22
CA LEU A 159 4.87 -6.68 -0.17
C LEU A 159 5.53 -6.85 1.19
N PHE A 160 5.17 -6.04 2.15
CA PHE A 160 5.81 -6.08 3.46
C PHE A 160 4.92 -5.46 4.56
N ILE A 161 5.22 -5.80 5.82
CA ILE A 161 4.64 -5.16 6.98
C ILE A 161 5.71 -4.27 7.60
N SER A 162 5.35 -2.98 7.77
CA SER A 162 6.19 -2.00 8.44
C SER A 162 6.30 -2.30 9.93
N PRO A 163 7.47 -2.08 10.57
CA PRO A 163 7.59 -2.12 12.01
C PRO A 163 6.59 -1.18 12.68
N ARG A 164 6.03 -1.57 13.82
CA ARG A 164 5.08 -0.75 14.58
C ARG A 164 5.61 0.65 14.90
N ALA A 165 6.89 0.74 15.21
CA ALA A 165 7.57 2.00 15.50
C ALA A 165 7.59 2.98 14.32
N LEU A 166 7.31 2.53 13.10
CA LEU A 166 7.28 3.36 11.88
C LEU A 166 5.87 3.48 11.26
N SER A 167 4.89 2.78 11.83
CA SER A 167 3.54 2.67 11.25
C SER A 167 2.43 3.11 12.21
N ASP A 168 2.75 3.98 13.19
CA ASP A 168 1.78 4.53 14.11
C ASP A 168 0.82 5.49 13.39
N LYS A 169 -0.49 5.25 13.54
CA LYS A 169 -1.53 6.04 12.88
C LYS A 169 -1.63 7.46 13.41
N SER A 170 -1.38 7.66 14.68
CA SER A 170 -1.45 9.00 15.29
C SER A 170 -0.30 9.87 14.80
N GLU A 171 0.89 9.31 14.68
CA GLU A 171 2.03 9.99 14.07
C GLU A 171 1.81 10.27 12.59
N GLN A 172 1.21 9.31 11.84
CA GLN A 172 0.84 9.53 10.44
C GLN A 172 -0.14 10.69 10.29
N ALA A 173 -1.20 10.72 11.08
CA ALA A 173 -2.17 11.81 11.09
C ALA A 173 -1.51 13.15 11.46
N ALA A 174 -0.63 13.17 12.47
CA ALA A 174 0.11 14.37 12.86
C ALA A 174 1.05 14.88 11.75
N ARG A 175 1.72 13.97 11.02
CA ARG A 175 2.55 14.35 9.86
C ARG A 175 1.71 14.97 8.75
N SER A 176 0.54 14.41 8.45
CA SER A 176 -0.33 14.88 7.36
C SER A 176 -0.83 16.32 7.56
N LEU A 177 -0.97 16.77 8.81
CA LEU A 177 -1.39 18.16 9.13
C LEU A 177 -0.42 19.23 8.63
N ARG A 178 0.83 18.87 8.28
CA ARG A 178 1.82 19.79 7.74
C ARG A 178 1.67 20.02 6.23
N PHE A 179 0.79 19.26 5.57
CA PHE A 179 0.61 19.28 4.12
C PHE A 179 -0.81 19.72 3.76
N HIS A 180 -0.90 20.54 2.72
CA HIS A 180 -2.15 20.97 2.16
C HIS A 180 -2.18 20.66 0.66
N HIS A 181 -2.87 19.60 0.28
CA HIS A 181 -2.98 19.20 -1.11
C HIS A 181 -3.96 20.10 -1.89
N PRO A 182 -3.49 20.92 -2.87
CA PRO A 182 -4.39 21.73 -3.71
C PRO A 182 -5.48 20.90 -4.41
N LEU A 183 -5.27 19.59 -4.59
CA LEU A 183 -6.28 18.67 -5.12
C LEU A 183 -7.48 18.51 -4.18
N GLY A 184 -7.32 18.85 -2.89
CA GLY A 184 -8.35 18.72 -1.86
C GLY A 184 -8.68 17.26 -1.57
N VAL A 185 -7.67 16.42 -1.41
CA VAL A 185 -7.75 15.01 -1.00
C VAL A 185 -7.10 14.83 0.36
N HIS A 186 -7.65 13.89 1.18
CA HIS A 186 -7.26 13.73 2.57
C HIS A 186 -6.83 12.30 2.92
N ARG A 187 -7.57 11.30 2.44
CA ARG A 187 -7.40 9.90 2.84
C ARG A 187 -7.34 8.98 1.64
N ILE A 188 -6.44 8.02 1.67
CA ILE A 188 -6.47 6.90 0.71
C ILE A 188 -7.51 5.89 1.20
N THR A 189 -8.61 5.72 0.47
CA THR A 189 -9.71 4.83 0.84
C THR A 189 -9.69 3.50 0.10
N ALA A 190 -8.99 3.43 -1.03
CA ALA A 190 -8.73 2.15 -1.71
C ALA A 190 -7.42 2.20 -2.50
N ILE A 191 -6.80 1.04 -2.63
CA ILE A 191 -5.65 0.81 -3.50
C ILE A 191 -5.97 -0.33 -4.47
N ARG A 192 -5.60 -0.18 -5.74
CA ARG A 192 -5.70 -1.23 -6.76
C ARG A 192 -4.37 -1.36 -7.48
N LEU A 193 -3.82 -2.57 -7.48
CA LEU A 193 -2.66 -2.90 -8.27
C LEU A 193 -3.10 -3.37 -9.66
N ILE A 194 -2.50 -2.81 -10.70
CA ILE A 194 -2.68 -3.18 -12.09
C ILE A 194 -1.43 -3.95 -12.50
N SER A 195 -1.60 -5.16 -13.02
CA SER A 195 -0.49 -6.04 -13.40
C SER A 195 -0.56 -6.44 -14.87
N PRO A 196 0.58 -6.69 -15.53
CA PRO A 196 0.59 -7.28 -16.86
C PRO A 196 -0.22 -8.58 -16.90
N LYS A 197 -0.92 -8.85 -18.00
CA LYS A 197 -1.73 -10.08 -18.19
C LYS A 197 -0.94 -11.38 -18.03
N THR A 198 0.37 -11.33 -18.26
CA THR A 198 1.28 -12.47 -18.09
C THR A 198 1.66 -12.76 -16.65
N TYR A 199 1.45 -11.80 -15.75
CA TYR A 199 1.75 -11.96 -14.34
C TYR A 199 0.74 -12.90 -13.66
N ARG A 200 1.23 -13.69 -12.71
CA ARG A 200 0.39 -14.54 -11.83
C ARG A 200 0.61 -14.11 -10.40
N PRO A 201 -0.45 -13.68 -9.70
CA PRO A 201 -0.34 -13.21 -8.33
C PRO A 201 0.24 -14.27 -7.40
N ILE A 202 1.21 -13.88 -6.58
CA ILE A 202 1.73 -14.70 -5.47
C ILE A 202 0.67 -14.87 -4.40
N GLU A 203 0.86 -15.85 -3.51
CA GLU A 203 -0.12 -16.22 -2.48
C GLU A 203 -0.46 -15.05 -1.56
N SER A 204 0.55 -14.33 -1.07
CA SER A 204 0.36 -13.14 -0.23
C SER A 204 -0.48 -12.06 -0.93
N LEU A 205 -0.22 -11.78 -2.20
CA LEU A 205 -1.00 -10.80 -2.97
C LEU A 205 -2.44 -11.26 -3.18
N SER A 206 -2.64 -12.55 -3.48
CA SER A 206 -3.97 -13.16 -3.60
C SER A 206 -4.75 -13.13 -2.29
N TYR A 207 -4.06 -13.32 -1.16
CA TYR A 207 -4.64 -13.20 0.18
C TYR A 207 -5.10 -11.76 0.45
N LEU A 208 -4.25 -10.76 0.23
CA LEU A 208 -4.59 -9.35 0.42
C LEU A 208 -5.81 -8.93 -0.42
N HIS A 209 -5.91 -9.47 -1.64
CA HIS A 209 -7.08 -9.24 -2.49
C HIS A 209 -8.36 -9.87 -1.92
N ARG A 210 -8.31 -11.14 -1.49
CA ARG A 210 -9.46 -11.82 -0.86
C ARG A 210 -9.92 -11.12 0.42
N MET A 211 -8.99 -10.56 1.20
CA MET A 211 -9.28 -9.79 2.41
C MET A 211 -9.74 -8.35 2.13
N HIS A 212 -9.87 -7.95 0.85
CA HIS A 212 -10.25 -6.61 0.41
C HIS A 212 -9.32 -5.49 0.90
N ILE A 213 -8.04 -5.81 1.21
CA ILE A 213 -7.02 -4.82 1.57
C ILE A 213 -6.56 -4.07 0.34
N LEU A 214 -6.49 -4.78 -0.81
CA LEU A 214 -6.21 -4.18 -2.10
C LEU A 214 -7.03 -4.83 -3.22
N GLY A 215 -7.25 -4.07 -4.31
CA GLY A 215 -7.82 -4.58 -5.55
C GLY A 215 -6.72 -5.11 -6.49
N LEU A 216 -7.07 -6.08 -7.33
CA LEU A 216 -6.22 -6.54 -8.44
C LEU A 216 -6.95 -6.33 -9.75
N GLN A 217 -6.22 -5.89 -10.77
CA GLN A 217 -6.73 -5.72 -12.13
C GLN A 217 -5.64 -6.08 -13.15
N GLU A 218 -6.02 -6.76 -14.22
CA GLU A 218 -5.14 -6.95 -15.36
C GLU A 218 -5.04 -5.69 -16.22
N GLY A 219 -3.84 -5.42 -16.73
CA GLY A 219 -3.54 -4.29 -17.59
C GLY A 219 -2.43 -4.60 -18.58
N LYS A 220 -1.91 -3.56 -19.23
CA LYS A 220 -0.79 -3.71 -20.19
C LYS A 220 0.56 -3.73 -19.47
N GLU A 221 0.69 -2.97 -18.41
CA GLU A 221 1.92 -2.77 -17.64
C GLU A 221 1.60 -2.60 -16.15
N TRP A 222 2.63 -2.62 -15.33
CA TRP A 222 2.50 -2.35 -13.91
C TRP A 222 2.03 -0.92 -13.67
N ALA A 223 1.00 -0.76 -12.83
CA ALA A 223 0.54 0.52 -12.32
C ALA A 223 -0.19 0.33 -10.98
N VAL A 224 -0.38 1.43 -10.27
CA VAL A 224 -1.23 1.48 -9.08
C VAL A 224 -2.29 2.57 -9.27
N GLU A 225 -3.51 2.27 -8.83
CA GLU A 225 -4.59 3.24 -8.71
C GLU A 225 -4.85 3.50 -7.23
N LEU A 226 -4.80 4.76 -6.83
CA LEU A 226 -5.15 5.23 -5.50
C LEU A 226 -6.49 5.94 -5.55
N THR A 227 -7.44 5.50 -4.73
CA THR A 227 -8.72 6.18 -4.55
C THR A 227 -8.67 6.98 -3.27
N PHE A 228 -9.02 8.25 -3.37
CA PHE A 228 -9.07 9.19 -2.25
C PHE A 228 -10.52 9.53 -1.92
N ASP A 229 -10.82 9.61 -0.62
CA ASP A 229 -12.08 10.11 -0.08
C ASP A 229 -13.31 9.46 -0.77
N ASP A 230 -13.24 8.14 -1.02
CA ASP A 230 -14.23 7.31 -1.72
C ASP A 230 -14.59 7.82 -3.14
N ALA A 231 -13.69 8.57 -3.77
CA ALA A 231 -13.88 9.18 -5.09
C ALA A 231 -15.13 10.08 -5.17
N GLN A 232 -15.46 10.79 -4.10
CA GLN A 232 -16.68 11.60 -3.99
C GLN A 232 -16.82 12.69 -5.07
N LYS A 233 -15.68 13.17 -5.62
CA LYS A 233 -15.69 14.16 -6.71
C LYS A 233 -15.91 13.56 -8.09
N GLY A 234 -15.90 12.22 -8.23
CA GLY A 234 -16.08 11.50 -9.47
C GLY A 234 -15.02 11.78 -10.55
N LYS A 235 -13.80 12.20 -10.14
CA LYS A 235 -12.71 12.61 -11.02
C LYS A 235 -11.53 11.65 -10.94
N SER A 236 -10.72 11.65 -12.00
CA SER A 236 -9.46 10.91 -12.02
C SER A 236 -8.37 11.67 -12.75
N LYS A 237 -7.11 11.36 -12.42
CA LYS A 237 -5.92 11.81 -13.12
C LYS A 237 -5.01 10.62 -13.39
N ASP A 238 -4.68 10.37 -14.64
CA ASP A 238 -3.66 9.41 -15.05
C ASP A 238 -2.32 10.13 -15.12
N LEU A 239 -1.35 9.69 -14.34
CA LEU A 239 -0.02 10.32 -14.25
C LEU A 239 1.02 9.61 -15.13
N ARG A 240 0.59 8.63 -15.92
CA ARG A 240 1.47 7.98 -16.90
C ARG A 240 1.73 8.92 -18.09
N PRO A 241 2.88 8.83 -18.75
CA PRO A 241 3.93 7.81 -18.55
C PRO A 241 4.93 8.16 -17.44
N ASP A 242 4.86 9.33 -16.83
CA ASP A 242 5.86 9.77 -15.84
C ASP A 242 5.89 8.81 -14.64
N LEU A 243 4.72 8.55 -14.05
CA LEU A 243 4.53 7.63 -12.93
C LEU A 243 3.52 6.53 -13.30
N PRO A 244 3.73 5.27 -12.90
CA PRO A 244 2.75 4.20 -13.06
C PRO A 244 1.59 4.35 -12.05
N LEU A 245 0.95 5.51 -12.04
CA LEU A 245 -0.02 5.93 -11.03
C LEU A 245 -1.26 6.57 -11.66
N THR A 246 -2.43 6.13 -11.20
CA THR A 246 -3.70 6.81 -11.41
C THR A 246 -4.28 7.25 -10.07
N ILE A 247 -4.84 8.44 -10.01
CA ILE A 247 -5.50 9.03 -8.84
C ILE A 247 -6.99 9.14 -9.15
N ARG A 248 -7.85 8.63 -8.23
CA ARG A 248 -9.31 8.82 -8.25
C ARG A 248 -9.73 9.59 -7.01
N TYR A 249 -10.60 10.59 -7.17
CA TYR A 249 -11.01 11.47 -6.07
C TYR A 249 -12.38 12.11 -6.29
#